data_4f03937300645a416f6277ce5a81adfa
#
_entry.id   4f03937300645a416f6277ce5a81adfa
#
_cell.length_a   1.000
_cell.length_b   1.000
_cell.length_c   1.000
_cell.angle_alpha   90.00
_cell.angle_beta   90.00
_cell.angle_gamma   90.00
#
_symmetry.space_group_name_H-M   'P 1'
#
loop_
_entity.id
_entity.type
_entity.pdbx_description
1 polymer ?
#
loop_
_entity_poly.entity_id
_entity_poly.type
_entity_poly.pdbx_seq_one_letter_code
_entity_poly.pdbx_strand_id
1 'polypeptide(L)' 'MKLTEYIKRLQELEKEGYGNYRVAYFEQHVSFDAENPYEDKDEDGEKVIYIN' A
#
# COMPACT_ATOMS: atom_id res chain seq x y z
N MET A 1 -10.30 -5.11 -6.73
CA MET A 1 -9.00 -5.41 -7.40
C MET A 1 -8.72 -6.89 -7.28
N LYS A 2 -8.21 -7.52 -8.33
CA LYS A 2 -7.83 -8.93 -8.28
C LYS A 2 -6.48 -9.10 -7.60
N LEU A 3 -6.27 -10.25 -6.98
CA LEU A 3 -5.02 -10.54 -6.27
C LEU A 3 -3.79 -10.40 -7.17
N THR A 4 -3.86 -10.90 -8.39
CA THR A 4 -2.76 -10.78 -9.36
C THR A 4 -2.38 -9.33 -9.63
N GLU A 5 -3.37 -8.46 -9.77
CA GLU A 5 -3.15 -7.02 -9.98
C GLU A 5 -2.50 -6.37 -8.76
N TYR A 6 -2.94 -6.77 -7.57
CA TYR A 6 -2.41 -6.25 -6.32
C TYR A 6 -0.94 -6.62 -6.13
N ILE A 7 -0.61 -7.87 -6.39
CA ILE A 7 0.79 -8.35 -6.31
C ILE A 7 1.68 -7.57 -7.28
N LYS A 8 1.20 -7.39 -8.50
CA LYS A 8 1.94 -6.65 -9.53
C LYS A 8 2.20 -5.21 -9.10
N ARG A 9 1.20 -4.56 -8.51
CA ARG A 9 1.35 -3.18 -8.05
C ARG A 9 2.37 -3.08 -6.92
N LEU A 10 2.36 -4.00 -5.98
CA LEU A 10 3.35 -4.03 -4.91
C LEU A 10 4.78 -4.23 -5.45
N GLN A 11 4.94 -5.08 -6.45
CA GLN A 11 6.23 -5.29 -7.09
C GLN A 11 6.72 -4.03 -7.80
N GLU A 12 5.81 -3.28 -8.44
CA GLU A 12 6.15 -2.00 -9.06
C GLU A 12 6.66 -0.99 -8.03
N LEU A 13 6.00 -0.88 -6.88
CA LEU A 13 6.43 0.01 -5.81
C LEU A 13 7.81 -0.38 -5.29
N GLU A 14 8.08 -1.66 -5.14
CA GLU A 14 9.40 -2.13 -4.73
C GLU A 14 10.48 -1.72 -5.75
N LYS A 15 10.19 -1.88 -7.04
CA LYS A 15 11.12 -1.48 -8.11
C LYS A 15 11.35 0.02 -8.16
N GLU A 16 10.37 0.81 -7.76
CA GLU A 16 10.49 2.27 -7.72
C GLU A 16 11.35 2.76 -6.56
N GLY A 17 11.80 1.87 -5.69
CA GLY A 17 12.70 2.20 -4.60
C GLY A 17 12.02 2.28 -3.23
N TYR A 18 10.79 1.84 -3.10
CA TYR A 18 10.04 1.91 -1.85
C TYR A 18 10.13 0.63 -1.01
N GLY A 19 11.07 -0.26 -1.34
CA GLY A 19 11.18 -1.56 -0.66
C GLY A 19 11.45 -1.48 0.84
N ASN A 20 12.02 -0.38 1.34
CA ASN A 20 12.30 -0.19 2.76
C ASN A 20 11.21 0.60 3.50
N TYR A 21 10.14 0.98 2.82
CA TYR A 21 9.06 1.71 3.46
C TYR A 21 8.22 0.76 4.30
N ARG A 22 7.73 1.25 5.43
CA ARG A 22 6.81 0.49 6.26
C ARG A 22 5.46 0.39 5.56
N VAL A 23 4.77 -0.73 5.74
CA VAL A 23 3.41 -0.92 5.21
C VAL A 23 2.41 -0.49 6.28
N ALA A 24 1.42 0.30 5.89
CA ALA A 24 0.37 0.77 6.77
C ALA A 24 -1.00 0.53 6.14
N TYR A 25 -2.05 0.54 6.97
CA TYR A 25 -3.41 0.37 6.51
C TYR A 25 -4.35 1.18 7.39
N PHE A 26 -5.53 1.51 6.84
CA PHE A 26 -6.59 2.10 7.62
C PHE A 26 -7.50 1.01 8.17
N GLU A 27 -7.85 1.11 9.45
CA GLU A 27 -8.74 0.15 10.08
C GLU A 27 -10.15 0.27 9.49
N GLN A 28 -10.74 -0.88 9.12
CA GLN A 28 -12.06 -0.93 8.53
C GLN A 28 -12.86 -2.07 9.14
N HIS A 29 -14.17 -1.84 9.31
CA HIS A 29 -15.07 -2.82 9.89
C HIS A 29 -15.98 -3.51 8.86
N VAL A 30 -15.85 -3.16 7.59
CA VAL A 30 -16.63 -3.73 6.48
C VAL A 30 -15.69 -4.11 5.35
N SER A 31 -16.18 -5.03 4.49
CA SER A 31 -15.39 -5.48 3.34
C SER A 31 -15.60 -4.55 2.15
N PHE A 32 -14.51 -4.07 1.60
CA PHE A 32 -14.48 -3.30 0.36
C PHE A 32 -13.44 -3.89 -0.57
N ASP A 33 -13.56 -3.59 -1.85
CA ASP A 33 -12.47 -3.88 -2.77
C ASP A 33 -11.24 -3.08 -2.37
N ALA A 34 -10.09 -3.74 -2.42
CA ALA A 34 -8.83 -3.05 -2.15
C ALA A 34 -8.52 -2.04 -3.24
N GLU A 35 -8.04 -0.88 -2.83
CA GLU A 35 -7.53 0.13 -3.74
C GLU A 35 -6.08 -0.17 -4.10
N ASN A 36 -5.56 0.51 -5.13
CA ASN A 36 -4.15 0.39 -5.47
C ASN A 36 -3.29 0.85 -4.29
N PRO A 37 -2.30 0.05 -3.88
CA PRO A 37 -1.32 0.52 -2.90
C PRO A 37 -0.60 1.76 -3.40
N TYR A 38 -0.29 2.66 -2.50
CA TYR A 38 0.37 3.91 -2.86
C TYR A 38 1.33 4.37 -1.78
N GLU A 39 2.30 5.17 -2.19
CA GLU A 39 3.28 5.79 -1.31
C GLU A 39 2.71 7.07 -0.72
N ASP A 40 2.91 7.29 0.58
CA ASP A 40 2.48 8.49 1.27
C ASP A 40 3.23 8.62 2.60
N LYS A 41 2.81 9.55 3.42
CA LYS A 41 3.33 9.75 4.77
C LYS A 41 2.23 9.47 5.79
N ASP A 42 2.62 8.92 6.93
CA ASP A 42 1.69 8.72 8.05
C ASP A 42 1.52 10.01 8.87
N GLU A 43 0.81 9.91 10.00
CA GLU A 43 0.53 11.05 10.87
C GLU A 43 1.81 11.70 11.40
N ASP A 44 2.87 10.93 11.56
CA ASP A 44 4.16 11.40 12.08
C ASP A 44 5.09 11.91 10.97
N GLY A 45 4.63 11.88 9.72
CA GLY A 45 5.43 12.27 8.57
C GLY A 45 6.39 11.20 8.08
N GLU A 46 6.27 9.99 8.59
CA GLU A 46 7.10 8.86 8.17
C GLU A 46 6.57 8.29 6.85
N LYS A 47 7.50 7.98 5.94
CA LYS A 47 7.15 7.42 4.63
C LYS A 47 6.66 5.99 4.76
N VAL A 48 5.50 5.70 4.18
CA VAL A 48 4.87 4.38 4.26
C VAL A 48 4.23 4.03 2.92
N ILE A 49 3.95 2.74 2.74
CA ILE A 49 3.10 2.25 1.65
C ILE A 49 1.75 1.93 2.28
N TYR A 50 0.71 2.63 1.84
CA TYR A 50 -0.65 2.35 2.29
C TYR A 50 -1.26 1.24 1.46
N ILE A 51 -1.84 0.28 2.16
CA ILE A 51 -2.66 -0.77 1.56
C ILE A 51 -4.08 -0.64 2.12
N ASN A 52 -5.05 -1.14 1.37
CA ASN A 52 -6.44 -0.98 1.80
C ASN A 52 -7.30 -2.18 1.40
#